data_0eb275c79b9a929e15bfac7a26484cf1
#
_entry.id   0eb275c79b9a929e15bfac7a26484cf1
#
_cell.length_a   1.000
_cell.length_b   1.000
_cell.length_c   1.000
_cell.angle_alpha   90.00
_cell.angle_beta   90.00
_cell.angle_gamma   90.00
#
_symmetry.space_group_name_H-M   'P 1'
#
loop_
_entity.id
_entity.type
_entity.pdbx_description
1 polymer ?
#
loop_
_entity_poly.entity_id
_entity_poly.type
_entity_poly.pdbx_seq_one_letter_code
_entity_poly.pdbx_strand_id
1 'polypeptide(L)'
;MAAKSQSIPKWKMRDVVKSYSGKNDTTYVVNFWATFCKPCIEEIPDFLRIVEKYKSKKVKLLLVSLDLPAFYPAKIASFAKKNNYNTHIAWLNETDADVFCPMIDAKWSGAIPATIIVNNKT
;
A
#
# COMPACT_ATOMS: atom_id res chain seq x y z
N MET A 1 -24.48 0.88 -8.02
CA MET A 1 -23.53 0.35 -9.00
C MET A 1 -22.61 -0.65 -8.31
N ALA A 2 -22.47 -1.82 -8.87
CA ALA A 2 -21.59 -2.82 -8.31
C ALA A 2 -20.15 -2.32 -8.35
N ALA A 3 -19.43 -2.41 -7.23
CA ALA A 3 -18.04 -2.07 -7.21
C ALA A 3 -17.28 -3.02 -8.14
N LYS A 4 -16.50 -2.48 -9.05
CA LYS A 4 -15.62 -3.29 -9.87
C LYS A 4 -14.54 -3.90 -8.98
N SER A 5 -14.21 -5.15 -9.21
CA SER A 5 -13.06 -5.73 -8.56
C SER A 5 -11.82 -4.94 -9.02
N GLN A 6 -11.00 -4.55 -8.07
CA GLN A 6 -9.79 -3.80 -8.38
C GLN A 6 -8.78 -4.70 -9.07
N SER A 7 -8.15 -4.17 -10.10
CA SER A 7 -6.97 -4.78 -10.68
C SER A 7 -5.79 -4.47 -9.79
N ILE A 8 -5.15 -5.50 -9.25
CA ILE A 8 -4.02 -5.35 -8.35
C ILE A 8 -2.73 -5.64 -9.12
N PRO A 9 -1.89 -4.61 -9.37
CA PRO A 9 -0.63 -4.85 -10.06
C PRO A 9 0.33 -5.68 -9.21
N LYS A 10 1.13 -6.47 -9.91
CA LYS A 10 2.23 -7.25 -9.35
C LYS A 10 3.49 -6.40 -9.49
N TRP A 11 4.01 -5.88 -8.37
CA TRP A 11 5.11 -4.94 -8.38
C TRP A 11 6.34 -5.49 -7.67
N LYS A 12 7.51 -5.08 -8.17
CA LYS A 12 8.76 -5.15 -7.42
C LYS A 12 8.86 -3.94 -6.51
N MET A 13 9.76 -3.97 -5.53
CA MET A 13 9.92 -2.83 -4.64
C MET A 13 10.33 -1.56 -5.39
N ARG A 14 11.12 -1.68 -6.46
CA ARG A 14 11.47 -0.53 -7.30
C ARG A 14 10.24 0.15 -7.89
N ASP A 15 9.20 -0.62 -8.22
CA ASP A 15 7.94 -0.06 -8.74
C ASP A 15 7.19 0.70 -7.65
N VAL A 16 7.22 0.19 -6.42
CA VAL A 16 6.64 0.88 -5.26
C VAL A 16 7.34 2.22 -5.06
N VAL A 17 8.67 2.22 -5.00
CA VAL A 17 9.46 3.44 -4.82
C VAL A 17 9.19 4.43 -5.96
N LYS A 18 9.14 3.95 -7.19
CA LYS A 18 8.86 4.79 -8.36
C LYS A 18 7.49 5.47 -8.25
N SER A 19 6.50 4.78 -7.69
CA SER A 19 5.13 5.31 -7.61
C SER A 19 5.02 6.57 -6.76
N TYR A 20 5.94 6.79 -5.81
CA TYR A 20 5.89 7.97 -4.94
C TYR A 20 7.09 8.90 -5.10
N SER A 21 7.94 8.67 -6.10
CA SER A 21 9.21 9.41 -6.26
C SER A 21 9.14 10.62 -7.19
N GLY A 22 8.01 10.83 -7.88
CA GLY A 22 7.87 11.98 -8.77
C GLY A 22 7.89 13.30 -8.02
N LYS A 23 8.53 14.31 -8.61
CA LYS A 23 8.47 15.67 -8.06
C LYS A 23 7.10 16.27 -8.32
N ASN A 24 6.30 16.38 -7.28
CA ASN A 24 5.00 17.01 -7.35
C ASN A 24 4.55 17.39 -5.93
N ASP A 25 3.34 17.92 -5.84
CA ASP A 25 2.78 18.43 -4.59
C ASP A 25 1.96 17.39 -3.84
N THR A 26 1.94 16.15 -4.34
CA THR A 26 1.17 15.09 -3.72
C THR A 26 1.88 14.53 -2.49
N THR A 27 1.12 14.35 -1.42
CA THR A 27 1.59 13.60 -0.24
C THR A 27 1.16 12.15 -0.41
N TYR A 28 2.13 11.26 -0.43
CA TYR A 28 1.88 9.82 -0.56
C TYR A 28 1.95 9.17 0.81
N VAL A 29 0.91 8.44 1.17
CA VAL A 29 0.89 7.57 2.34
C VAL A 29 1.00 6.15 1.81
N VAL A 30 2.10 5.48 2.11
CA VAL A 30 2.35 4.11 1.64
C VAL A 30 2.35 3.20 2.85
N ASN A 31 1.39 2.29 2.89
CA ASN A 31 1.21 1.35 3.99
C ASN A 31 1.49 -0.07 3.51
N PHE A 32 2.37 -0.75 4.21
CA PHE A 32 2.69 -2.16 3.97
C PHE A 32 1.84 -3.01 4.91
N TRP A 33 1.09 -3.96 4.34
CA TRP A 33 0.07 -4.72 5.06
C TRP A 33 -0.04 -6.15 4.50
N ALA A 34 -0.91 -6.94 5.10
CA ALA A 34 -1.30 -8.24 4.55
C ALA A 34 -2.69 -8.60 5.06
N THR A 35 -3.38 -9.46 4.33
CA THR A 35 -4.75 -9.87 4.69
C THR A 35 -4.82 -10.63 6.01
N PHE A 36 -3.71 -11.24 6.44
CA PHE A 36 -3.64 -11.97 7.69
C PHE A 36 -3.10 -11.13 8.86
N CYS A 37 -2.80 -9.86 8.62
CA CYS A 37 -2.20 -8.99 9.63
C CYS A 37 -3.29 -8.23 10.37
N LYS A 38 -3.66 -8.69 11.56
CA LYS A 38 -4.74 -8.08 12.33
C LYS A 38 -4.50 -6.61 12.65
N PRO A 39 -3.32 -6.20 13.17
CA PRO A 39 -3.08 -4.77 13.42
C PRO A 39 -3.16 -3.92 12.16
N CYS A 40 -2.76 -4.45 11.01
CA CYS A 40 -2.89 -3.75 9.73
C CYS A 40 -4.36 -3.46 9.42
N ILE A 41 -5.20 -4.48 9.56
CA ILE A 41 -6.64 -4.40 9.26
C ILE A 41 -7.33 -3.42 10.20
N GLU A 42 -6.87 -3.32 11.44
CA GLU A 42 -7.42 -2.41 12.42
C GLU A 42 -7.12 -0.94 12.09
N GLU A 43 -5.95 -0.66 11.52
CA GLU A 43 -5.55 0.73 11.22
C GLU A 43 -5.92 1.23 9.82
N ILE A 44 -6.07 0.34 8.83
CA ILE A 44 -6.37 0.77 7.45
C ILE A 44 -7.62 1.64 7.35
N PRO A 45 -8.73 1.35 8.06
CA PRO A 45 -9.89 2.23 8.01
C PRO A 45 -9.58 3.68 8.42
N ASP A 46 -8.65 3.89 9.35
CA ASP A 46 -8.25 5.24 9.75
C ASP A 46 -7.53 5.97 8.61
N PHE A 47 -6.65 5.28 7.90
CA PHE A 47 -5.98 5.86 6.72
C PHE A 47 -7.00 6.22 5.64
N LEU A 48 -7.97 5.37 5.38
CA LEU A 48 -9.00 5.64 4.38
C LEU A 48 -9.82 6.88 4.76
N ARG A 49 -10.17 7.04 6.02
CA ARG A 49 -10.90 8.22 6.49
C ARG A 49 -10.06 9.48 6.35
N ILE A 50 -8.78 9.41 6.69
CA ILE A 50 -7.87 10.56 6.59
C ILE A 50 -7.74 11.00 5.13
N VAL A 51 -7.52 10.05 4.23
CA VAL A 51 -7.37 10.37 2.80
C VAL A 51 -8.66 10.97 2.23
N GLU A 52 -9.81 10.44 2.61
CA GLU A 52 -11.10 11.01 2.20
C GLU A 52 -11.27 12.43 2.73
N LYS A 53 -10.91 12.67 4.00
CA LYS A 53 -11.00 13.99 4.62
C LYS A 53 -10.12 15.03 3.91
N TYR A 54 -8.94 14.60 3.46
CA TYR A 54 -7.96 15.51 2.85
C TYR A 54 -7.87 15.34 1.32
N LYS A 55 -8.88 14.80 0.69
CA LYS A 55 -8.84 14.52 -0.77
C LYS A 55 -8.60 15.76 -1.63
N SER A 56 -9.02 16.94 -1.14
CA SER A 56 -8.75 18.21 -1.82
C SER A 56 -7.32 18.73 -1.63
N LYS A 57 -6.52 18.06 -0.80
CA LYS A 57 -5.15 18.46 -0.46
C LYS A 57 -4.09 17.60 -1.14
N LYS A 58 -4.46 16.89 -2.19
CA LYS A 58 -3.55 16.02 -2.95
C LYS A 58 -2.84 14.99 -2.07
N VAL A 59 -3.62 14.21 -1.35
CA VAL A 59 -3.13 13.08 -0.56
C VAL A 59 -3.55 11.79 -1.24
N LYS A 60 -2.61 10.87 -1.43
CA LYS A 60 -2.88 9.55 -2.01
C LYS A 60 -2.42 8.45 -1.07
N LEU A 61 -3.25 7.42 -0.95
CA LEU A 61 -2.93 6.23 -0.17
C LEU A 61 -2.63 5.08 -1.13
N LEU A 62 -1.49 4.43 -0.91
CA LEU A 62 -1.12 3.19 -1.58
C LEU A 62 -1.00 2.10 -0.53
N LEU A 63 -1.76 1.02 -0.69
CA LEU A 63 -1.65 -0.17 0.14
C LEU A 63 -0.81 -1.20 -0.61
N VAL A 64 0.32 -1.59 -0.02
CA VAL A 64 1.23 -2.58 -0.62
C VAL A 64 1.13 -3.87 0.18
N SER A 65 0.57 -4.90 -0.44
CA SER A 65 0.38 -6.20 0.20
C SER A 65 1.66 -7.00 0.21
N LEU A 66 1.99 -7.55 1.39
CA LEU A 66 3.07 -8.51 1.57
C LEU A 66 2.53 -9.94 1.68
N ASP A 67 1.31 -10.18 1.20
CA ASP A 67 0.73 -11.52 1.21
C ASP A 67 1.57 -12.51 0.40
N LEU A 68 1.44 -13.79 0.72
CA LEU A 68 2.10 -14.86 -0.01
C LEU A 68 1.58 -14.95 -1.46
N PRO A 69 2.40 -15.45 -2.39
CA PRO A 69 1.98 -15.54 -3.80
C PRO A 69 0.67 -16.27 -4.03
N ALA A 70 0.35 -17.27 -3.22
CA ALA A 70 -0.90 -18.01 -3.34
C ALA A 70 -2.15 -17.15 -3.14
N PHE A 71 -2.02 -16.00 -2.48
CA PHE A 71 -3.14 -15.09 -2.22
C PHE A 71 -3.35 -14.07 -3.34
N TYR A 72 -2.39 -13.94 -4.23
CA TYR A 72 -2.45 -12.98 -5.33
C TYR A 72 -3.07 -13.60 -6.58
N PRO A 73 -3.97 -12.93 -7.29
CA PRO A 73 -4.59 -11.67 -6.89
C PRO A 73 -5.93 -11.86 -6.16
N ALA A 74 -6.53 -13.03 -6.24
CA ALA A 74 -7.94 -13.25 -5.93
C ALA A 74 -8.28 -12.98 -4.46
N LYS A 75 -7.51 -13.52 -3.52
CA LYS A 75 -7.79 -13.33 -2.09
C LYS A 75 -7.59 -11.90 -1.64
N ILE A 76 -6.56 -11.23 -2.16
CA ILE A 76 -6.29 -9.83 -1.84
C ILE A 76 -7.42 -8.95 -2.39
N ALA A 77 -7.80 -9.16 -3.64
CA ALA A 77 -8.88 -8.39 -4.28
C ALA A 77 -10.22 -8.59 -3.57
N SER A 78 -10.53 -9.83 -3.22
CA SER A 78 -11.76 -10.18 -2.51
C SER A 78 -11.82 -9.54 -1.12
N PHE A 79 -10.72 -9.60 -0.39
CA PHE A 79 -10.60 -8.98 0.93
C PHE A 79 -10.78 -7.46 0.85
N ALA A 80 -10.11 -6.82 -0.11
CA ALA A 80 -10.20 -5.38 -0.31
C ALA A 80 -11.63 -4.95 -0.64
N LYS A 81 -12.31 -5.70 -1.49
CA LYS A 81 -13.70 -5.41 -1.85
C LYS A 81 -14.62 -5.54 -0.64
N LYS A 82 -14.47 -6.62 0.13
CA LYS A 82 -15.28 -6.89 1.31
C LYS A 82 -15.14 -5.80 2.37
N ASN A 83 -13.94 -5.25 2.50
CA ASN A 83 -13.62 -4.24 3.51
C ASN A 83 -13.66 -2.80 2.98
N ASN A 84 -14.11 -2.61 1.74
CA ASN A 84 -14.25 -1.29 1.12
C ASN A 84 -12.93 -0.51 1.05
N TYR A 85 -11.85 -1.18 0.71
CA TYR A 85 -10.55 -0.53 0.51
C TYR A 85 -10.52 0.19 -0.85
N ASN A 86 -11.14 1.37 -0.90
CA ASN A 86 -11.27 2.16 -2.13
C ASN A 86 -10.04 3.03 -2.34
N THR A 87 -8.91 2.39 -2.62
CA THR A 87 -7.65 3.07 -2.84
C THR A 87 -6.76 2.22 -3.75
N HIS A 88 -5.60 2.74 -4.11
CA HIS A 88 -4.64 1.98 -4.90
C HIS A 88 -4.03 0.87 -4.05
N ILE A 89 -4.03 -0.34 -4.61
CA ILE A 89 -3.47 -1.53 -3.96
C ILE A 89 -2.51 -2.19 -4.94
N ALA A 90 -1.32 -2.54 -4.48
CA ALA A 90 -0.36 -3.33 -5.23
C ALA A 90 0.06 -4.55 -4.40
N TRP A 91 0.48 -5.60 -5.08
CA TRP A 91 1.07 -6.77 -4.41
C TRP A 91 2.57 -6.76 -4.63
N LEU A 92 3.33 -6.93 -3.54
CA LEU A 92 4.78 -6.95 -3.60
C LEU A 92 5.26 -8.35 -3.96
N ASN A 93 5.82 -8.48 -5.18
CA ASN A 93 6.39 -9.72 -5.69
C ASN A 93 7.90 -9.74 -5.43
N GLU A 94 8.27 -9.84 -4.15
CA GLU A 94 9.67 -9.91 -3.71
C GLU A 94 9.81 -11.02 -2.66
N THR A 95 10.95 -11.64 -2.60
CA THR A 95 11.20 -12.74 -1.67
C THR A 95 12.35 -12.48 -0.71
N ASP A 96 13.21 -11.50 -1.00
CA ASP A 96 14.39 -11.22 -0.19
C ASP A 96 14.27 -9.89 0.54
N ALA A 97 13.80 -9.96 1.79
CA ALA A 97 13.60 -8.77 2.62
C ALA A 97 14.90 -8.01 2.90
N ASP A 98 16.04 -8.69 2.94
CA ASP A 98 17.33 -8.03 3.15
C ASP A 98 17.67 -7.11 1.98
N VAL A 99 17.12 -7.39 0.80
CA VAL A 99 17.31 -6.56 -0.38
C VAL A 99 16.24 -5.48 -0.48
N PHE A 100 14.97 -5.85 -0.34
CA PHE A 100 13.91 -4.88 -0.63
C PHE A 100 13.60 -3.93 0.53
N CYS A 101 13.77 -4.34 1.79
CA CYS A 101 13.47 -3.45 2.92
C CYS A 101 14.34 -2.18 2.95
N PRO A 102 15.67 -2.25 2.72
CA PRO A 102 16.49 -1.05 2.71
C PRO A 102 16.13 -0.04 1.62
N MET A 103 15.43 -0.47 0.58
CA MET A 103 14.96 0.44 -0.48
C MET A 103 13.93 1.43 0.07
N ILE A 104 13.25 1.08 1.15
CA ILE A 104 12.26 1.94 1.81
C ILE A 104 12.92 2.68 2.97
N ASP A 105 13.54 1.94 3.89
CA ASP A 105 14.22 2.51 5.05
C ASP A 105 15.23 1.48 5.57
N ALA A 106 16.45 1.95 5.86
CA ALA A 106 17.51 1.08 6.30
C ALA A 106 17.21 0.36 7.62
N LYS A 107 16.30 0.92 8.43
CA LYS A 107 15.93 0.35 9.72
C LYS A 107 14.70 -0.57 9.66
N TRP A 108 14.06 -0.65 8.50
CA TRP A 108 12.87 -1.48 8.38
C TRP A 108 13.25 -2.96 8.24
N SER A 109 12.69 -3.78 9.10
CA SER A 109 12.96 -5.23 9.13
C SER A 109 11.98 -6.05 8.29
N GLY A 110 10.96 -5.42 7.70
CA GLY A 110 9.86 -6.11 7.04
C GLY A 110 8.66 -6.33 7.96
N ALA A 111 8.72 -5.87 9.19
CA ALA A 111 7.59 -5.97 10.11
C ALA A 111 6.41 -5.11 9.61
N ILE A 112 5.20 -5.65 9.72
CA ILE A 112 3.97 -4.96 9.33
C ILE A 112 3.02 -4.87 10.53
N PRO A 113 2.20 -3.82 10.61
CA PRO A 113 2.09 -2.74 9.64
C PRO A 113 3.29 -1.81 9.64
N ALA A 114 3.61 -1.25 8.47
CA ALA A 114 4.62 -0.22 8.33
C ALA A 114 4.11 0.84 7.37
N THR A 115 4.38 2.11 7.68
CA THR A 115 3.87 3.22 6.88
C THR A 115 4.96 4.26 6.67
N ILE A 116 5.07 4.74 5.44
CA ILE A 116 5.88 5.92 5.13
C ILE A 116 4.99 7.02 4.56
N ILE A 117 5.37 8.25 4.80
CA ILE A 117 4.69 9.43 4.26
C ILE A 117 5.72 10.22 3.50
N VAL A 118 5.45 10.47 2.22
CA VAL A 118 6.41 11.11 1.31
C VAL A 118 5.76 12.27 0.59
N ASN A 119 6.45 13.42 0.58
CA ASN A 119 6.09 14.57 -0.25
C ASN A 119 7.36 15.11 -0.89
N ASN A 120 7.35 15.17 -2.22
CA ASN A 120 8.53 15.55 -3.02
C ASN A 120 8.39 16.94 -3.63
N LYS A 121 7.77 17.85 -2.92
CA LYS A 121 7.46 19.19 -3.42
C LYS A 121 8.70 20.00 -3.83
N THR A 122 9.82 19.84 -3.16
CA THR A 122 11.05 20.59 -3.45
C THR A 122 12.04 19.79 -4.25
#